data_a20cf69331e8356394210a9d4bb1d071
#
_entry.id   a20cf69331e8356394210a9d4bb1d071
#
_cell.length_a   1.000
_cell.length_b   1.000
_cell.length_c   1.000
_cell.angle_alpha   90.00
_cell.angle_beta   90.00
_cell.angle_gamma   90.00
#
_symmetry.space_group_name_H-M   'P 1'
#
loop_
_entity.id
_entity.type
_entity.pdbx_description
1 polymer ?
#
loop_
_entity_poly.entity_id
_entity_poly.type
_entity_poly.pdbx_seq_one_letter_code
_entity_poly.pdbx_strand_id
1 'polypeptide(L)'
;DLTSAGAVNYVPVAKVTNISNTMKELKDRGMWFVCADMDGTLMYDMDLTGPIGLVIGNEGDGVSPLVKKNCDMVASIPMKGDIDSLNASVAAGVLSYEIVRQRMQKG
;
A
#
# COMPACT_ATOMS: atom_id res chain seq x y z
N ASP A 1 -4.77 11.94 10.84
CA ASP A 1 -4.68 11.13 12.02
C ASP A 1 -3.91 9.84 11.77
N LEU A 2 -3.00 9.52 12.65
CA LEU A 2 -2.20 8.32 12.53
C LEU A 2 -2.72 7.24 13.45
N THR A 3 -2.88 6.04 12.92
CA THR A 3 -3.25 4.90 13.72
C THR A 3 -2.13 3.89 13.70
N SER A 4 -1.95 3.20 14.81
CA SER A 4 -1.02 2.10 14.87
C SER A 4 -1.77 0.84 15.25
N ALA A 5 -1.42 -0.24 14.59
CA ALA A 5 -2.09 -1.51 14.75
C ALA A 5 -1.11 -2.52 15.32
N GLY A 6 -1.09 -2.62 16.60
CA GLY A 6 -0.27 -3.59 17.22
C GLY A 6 1.04 -3.04 17.75
N ALA A 7 1.74 -3.86 18.44
CA ALA A 7 2.80 -3.45 19.31
C ALA A 7 4.04 -3.01 18.57
N VAL A 8 4.60 -3.84 17.77
CA VAL A 8 5.92 -3.59 17.20
C VAL A 8 5.80 -3.01 15.81
N ASN A 9 4.91 -3.57 15.05
CA ASN A 9 4.74 -3.20 13.68
C ASN A 9 3.40 -2.52 13.53
N TYR A 10 3.44 -1.28 13.21
CA TYR A 10 2.21 -0.59 12.89
C TYR A 10 2.28 -0.10 11.45
N VAL A 11 1.12 0.02 10.87
CA VAL A 11 0.97 0.64 9.57
C VAL A 11 0.35 2.00 9.80
N PRO A 12 1.11 3.08 9.63
CA PRO A 12 0.52 4.39 9.81
C PRO A 12 -0.47 4.66 8.70
N VAL A 13 -1.64 5.12 9.08
CA VAL A 13 -2.68 5.51 8.14
C VAL A 13 -2.91 6.99 8.31
N ALA A 14 -2.75 7.72 7.21
CA ALA A 14 -2.91 9.15 7.22
C ALA A 14 -3.69 9.61 6.01
N LYS A 15 -4.53 10.60 6.22
CA LYS A 15 -5.21 11.28 5.13
C LYS A 15 -4.62 12.67 5.04
N VAL A 16 -3.93 12.96 3.93
CA VAL A 16 -3.22 14.22 3.77
C VAL A 16 -3.65 14.91 2.49
N THR A 17 -3.60 16.22 2.52
CA THR A 17 -3.99 17.03 1.36
C THR A 17 -2.90 17.04 0.29
N ASN A 18 -1.64 17.14 0.71
CA ASN A 18 -0.52 17.15 -0.22
C ASN A 18 0.30 15.88 -0.04
N ILE A 19 -0.21 14.81 -0.62
CA ILE A 19 0.37 13.49 -0.42
C ILE A 19 1.76 13.36 -1.03
N SER A 20 2.02 14.05 -2.14
CA SER A 20 3.32 13.92 -2.81
C SER A 20 4.47 14.44 -1.95
N ASN A 21 4.28 15.56 -1.28
CA ASN A 21 5.30 16.09 -0.39
C ASN A 21 5.51 15.20 0.83
N THR A 22 4.43 14.69 1.38
CA THR A 22 4.50 13.78 2.52
C THR A 22 5.24 12.50 2.16
N MET A 23 4.94 11.94 0.99
CA MET A 23 5.62 10.74 0.50
C MET A 23 7.12 10.99 0.36
N LYS A 24 7.49 12.12 -0.25
CA LYS A 24 8.90 12.43 -0.44
C LYS A 24 9.64 12.52 0.88
N GLU A 25 9.04 13.18 1.86
CA GLU A 25 9.64 13.31 3.18
C GLU A 25 9.83 11.95 3.84
N LEU A 26 8.82 11.09 3.76
CA LEU A 26 8.89 9.77 4.37
C LEU A 26 9.84 8.85 3.62
N LYS A 27 9.95 8.97 2.30
CA LYS A 27 10.94 8.22 1.53
C LYS A 27 12.35 8.58 1.96
N ASP A 28 12.59 9.85 2.23
CA ASP A 28 13.90 10.29 2.72
C ASP A 28 14.23 9.69 4.08
N ARG A 29 13.21 9.23 4.80
CA ARG A 29 13.38 8.53 6.08
C ARG A 29 13.41 7.01 5.95
N GLY A 30 13.43 6.51 4.72
CA GLY A 30 13.58 5.09 4.46
C GLY A 30 12.30 4.31 4.20
N MET A 31 11.16 4.99 4.06
CA MET A 31 9.92 4.29 3.74
C MET A 31 9.82 3.94 2.26
N TRP A 32 9.21 2.80 1.99
CA TRP A 32 8.90 2.34 0.65
C TRP A 32 7.40 2.44 0.44
N PHE A 33 6.98 3.07 -0.64
CA PHE A 33 5.56 3.25 -0.90
C PHE A 33 5.06 2.27 -1.93
N VAL A 34 3.93 1.64 -1.60
CA VAL A 34 3.29 0.64 -2.45
C VAL A 34 1.87 1.10 -2.72
N CYS A 35 1.47 1.11 -3.98
CA CYS A 35 0.07 1.32 -4.33
C CYS A 35 -0.48 0.06 -5.00
N ALA A 36 -1.79 -0.05 -5.02
CA ALA A 36 -2.47 -1.19 -5.61
C ALA A 36 -2.95 -0.84 -7.01
N ASP A 37 -2.65 -1.70 -7.96
CA ASP A 37 -3.15 -1.56 -9.33
C ASP A 37 -3.10 -2.92 -10.00
N MET A 38 -4.02 -3.14 -10.93
CA MET A 38 -4.16 -4.43 -11.61
C MET A 38 -2.93 -4.81 -12.44
N ASP A 39 -2.20 -3.82 -12.94
CA ASP A 39 -1.00 -4.06 -13.76
C ASP A 39 0.29 -4.09 -12.94
N GLY A 40 0.19 -4.15 -11.63
CA GLY A 40 1.35 -4.27 -10.76
C GLY A 40 1.87 -5.69 -10.64
N THR A 41 2.93 -5.82 -9.87
CA THR A 41 3.47 -7.13 -9.51
C THR A 41 2.54 -7.80 -8.51
N LEU A 42 2.34 -9.12 -8.67
CA LEU A 42 1.51 -9.85 -7.73
C LEU A 42 2.06 -9.68 -6.30
N MET A 43 1.20 -9.32 -5.38
CA MET A 43 1.65 -9.00 -4.02
C MET A 43 2.39 -10.16 -3.34
N TYR A 44 2.08 -11.39 -3.73
CA TYR A 44 2.75 -12.57 -3.18
C TYR A 44 4.21 -12.67 -3.62
N ASP A 45 4.56 -12.00 -4.71
CA ASP A 45 5.90 -12.05 -5.28
C ASP A 45 6.74 -10.84 -4.93
N MET A 46 6.28 -10.03 -4.00
CA MET A 46 6.97 -8.81 -3.58
C MET A 46 7.49 -8.96 -2.17
N ASP A 47 8.58 -8.27 -1.86
CA ASP A 47 9.08 -8.20 -0.49
C ASP A 47 8.45 -7.00 0.21
N LEU A 48 7.51 -7.27 1.09
CA LEU A 48 6.78 -6.25 1.84
C LEU A 48 7.18 -6.24 3.32
N THR A 49 8.40 -6.68 3.63
CA THR A 49 8.84 -6.80 5.02
C THR A 49 9.49 -5.55 5.58
N GLY A 50 9.88 -4.62 4.73
CA GLY A 50 10.50 -3.37 5.17
C GLY A 50 9.48 -2.35 5.66
N PRO A 51 9.91 -1.11 5.89
CA PRO A 51 8.99 -0.03 6.27
C PRO A 51 8.15 0.36 5.06
N ILE A 52 6.88 0.02 5.10
CA ILE A 52 5.96 0.16 3.98
C ILE A 52 4.91 1.23 4.26
N GLY A 53 4.72 2.11 3.30
CA GLY A 53 3.57 3.01 3.28
C GLY A 53 2.61 2.57 2.18
N LEU A 54 1.36 2.32 2.54
CA LEU A 54 0.35 1.95 1.56
C LEU A 54 -0.35 3.20 1.03
N VAL A 55 -0.45 3.28 -0.27
CA VAL A 55 -1.20 4.35 -0.93
C VAL A 55 -2.43 3.73 -1.57
N ILE A 56 -3.57 4.13 -1.07
CA ILE A 56 -4.86 3.60 -1.53
C ILE A 56 -5.60 4.70 -2.27
N GLY A 57 -6.04 4.38 -3.46
CA GLY A 57 -6.74 5.35 -4.29
C GLY A 57 -8.19 5.52 -3.89
N ASN A 58 -8.83 6.52 -4.48
CA ASN A 58 -10.26 6.75 -4.30
C ASN A 58 -11.06 5.64 -4.97
N GLU A 59 -12.25 5.42 -4.45
CA GLU A 59 -13.17 4.47 -5.07
C GLU A 59 -13.51 4.95 -6.48
N GLY A 60 -13.40 4.05 -7.43
CA GLY A 60 -13.72 4.32 -8.82
C GLY A 60 -12.55 4.80 -9.64
N ASP A 61 -11.76 5.72 -9.13
CA ASP A 61 -10.67 6.32 -9.90
C ASP A 61 -9.31 5.70 -9.65
N GLY A 62 -9.17 5.00 -8.53
CA GLY A 62 -7.88 4.42 -8.16
C GLY A 62 -6.87 5.48 -7.77
N VAL A 63 -5.61 5.12 -7.85
CA VAL A 63 -4.49 6.01 -7.52
C VAL A 63 -4.21 6.89 -8.73
N SER A 64 -4.06 8.20 -8.50
CA SER A 64 -3.76 9.10 -9.60
C SER A 64 -2.41 8.77 -10.24
N PRO A 65 -2.23 9.06 -11.55
CA PRO A 65 -0.97 8.77 -12.21
C PRO A 65 0.24 9.40 -11.55
N LEU A 66 0.11 10.61 -11.05
CA LEU A 66 1.20 11.29 -10.38
C LEU A 66 1.61 10.58 -9.09
N VAL A 67 0.63 10.20 -8.28
CA VAL A 67 0.90 9.50 -7.03
C VAL A 67 1.47 8.11 -7.31
N LYS A 68 0.93 7.40 -8.30
CA LYS A 68 1.43 6.10 -8.71
C LYS A 68 2.90 6.18 -9.13
N LYS A 69 3.26 7.23 -9.87
CA LYS A 69 4.63 7.44 -10.31
C LYS A 69 5.58 7.65 -9.13
N ASN A 70 5.09 8.22 -8.04
CA ASN A 70 5.90 8.45 -6.85
C ASN A 70 5.98 7.22 -5.94
N CYS A 71 5.21 6.18 -6.20
CA CYS A 71 5.30 4.95 -5.44
C CYS A 71 6.53 4.16 -5.88
N ASP A 72 7.13 3.46 -4.94
CA ASP A 72 8.30 2.63 -5.23
C ASP A 72 7.89 1.30 -5.86
N MET A 73 6.72 0.81 -5.51
CA MET A 73 6.21 -0.47 -6.00
C MET A 73 4.73 -0.37 -6.29
N VAL A 74 4.29 -1.16 -7.23
CA VAL A 74 2.88 -1.30 -7.56
C VAL A 74 2.51 -2.76 -7.35
N ALA A 75 1.57 -3.00 -6.45
CA ALA A 75 1.16 -4.35 -6.08
C ALA A 75 -0.18 -4.69 -6.73
N SER A 76 -0.27 -5.90 -7.24
CA SER A 76 -1.50 -6.44 -7.76
C SER A 76 -2.07 -7.45 -6.78
N ILE A 77 -3.37 -7.35 -6.54
CA ILE A 77 -4.10 -8.30 -5.70
C ILE A 77 -4.72 -9.34 -6.62
N PRO A 78 -4.47 -10.64 -6.36
CA PRO A 78 -5.04 -11.67 -7.21
C PRO A 78 -6.56 -11.69 -7.08
N MET A 79 -7.24 -11.69 -8.21
CA MET A 79 -8.69 -11.69 -8.26
C MET A 79 -9.17 -12.71 -9.26
N LYS A 80 -10.29 -13.33 -8.94
CA LYS A 80 -10.96 -14.24 -9.86
C LYS A 80 -12.22 -13.56 -10.38
N GLY A 81 -12.48 -13.74 -11.67
CA GLY A 81 -13.68 -13.24 -12.30
C GLY A 81 -13.57 -11.79 -12.75
N ASP A 82 -14.70 -11.25 -13.11
CA ASP A 82 -14.79 -9.94 -13.74
C ASP A 82 -15.04 -8.83 -12.72
N ILE A 83 -14.27 -8.81 -11.67
CA ILE A 83 -14.35 -7.73 -10.70
C ILE A 83 -13.45 -6.61 -11.19
N ASP A 84 -14.05 -5.50 -11.56
CA ASP A 84 -13.31 -4.41 -12.20
C ASP A 84 -12.29 -3.78 -11.26
N SER A 85 -12.66 -3.60 -10.01
CA SER A 85 -11.74 -3.05 -9.04
C SER A 85 -12.22 -3.38 -7.64
N LEU A 86 -11.27 -3.60 -6.74
CA LEU A 86 -11.60 -3.73 -5.35
C LEU A 86 -11.91 -2.38 -4.76
N ASN A 87 -12.86 -2.37 -3.85
CA ASN A 87 -13.09 -1.22 -3.01
C ASN A 87 -11.78 -0.85 -2.28
N ALA A 88 -11.53 0.45 -2.12
CA ALA A 88 -10.32 0.94 -1.49
C ALA A 88 -10.10 0.35 -0.09
N SER A 89 -11.15 0.24 0.70
CA SER A 89 -11.05 -0.32 2.04
C SER A 89 -10.66 -1.79 2.00
N VAL A 90 -11.20 -2.54 1.05
CA VAL A 90 -10.87 -3.96 0.88
C VAL A 90 -9.42 -4.10 0.45
N ALA A 91 -8.99 -3.30 -0.52
CA ALA A 91 -7.61 -3.33 -0.98
C ALA A 91 -6.63 -3.04 0.15
N ALA A 92 -6.93 -2.03 0.97
CA ALA A 92 -6.11 -1.69 2.12
C ALA A 92 -6.02 -2.84 3.09
N GLY A 93 -7.15 -3.50 3.37
CA GLY A 93 -7.18 -4.64 4.28
C GLY A 93 -6.38 -5.81 3.75
N VAL A 94 -6.55 -6.15 2.48
CA VAL A 94 -5.87 -7.29 1.87
C VAL A 94 -4.36 -7.06 1.87
N LEU A 95 -3.90 -5.89 1.43
CA LEU A 95 -2.47 -5.59 1.41
C LEU A 95 -1.88 -5.53 2.81
N SER A 96 -2.62 -4.98 3.78
CA SER A 96 -2.16 -4.94 5.16
C SER A 96 -1.95 -6.34 5.71
N TYR A 97 -2.86 -7.26 5.42
CA TYR A 97 -2.71 -8.64 5.87
C TYR A 97 -1.55 -9.34 5.19
N GLU A 98 -1.32 -9.07 3.92
CA GLU A 98 -0.16 -9.64 3.24
C GLU A 98 1.16 -9.14 3.85
N ILE A 99 1.21 -7.86 4.20
CA ILE A 99 2.37 -7.31 4.89
C ILE A 99 2.60 -8.03 6.22
N VAL A 100 1.54 -8.18 7.00
CA VAL A 100 1.63 -8.88 8.29
C VAL A 100 2.07 -10.32 8.10
N ARG A 101 1.48 -11.01 7.12
CA ARG A 101 1.84 -12.39 6.85
C ARG A 101 3.32 -12.55 6.55
N GLN A 102 3.85 -11.69 5.69
CA GLN A 102 5.26 -11.76 5.33
C GLN A 102 6.17 -11.48 6.52
N ARG A 103 5.80 -10.51 7.35
CA ARG A 103 6.57 -10.18 8.54
C ARG A 103 6.58 -11.30 9.56
N MET A 104 5.44 -11.98 9.72
CA MET A 104 5.35 -13.12 10.62
C MET A 104 6.24 -14.27 10.17
N GLN A 105 6.32 -14.51 8.87
CA GLN A 105 7.17 -15.57 8.34
C GLN A 105 8.66 -15.24 8.46
N LYS A 106 9.00 -13.98 8.34
CA LYS A 106 10.40 -13.56 8.42
C LYS A 106 10.92 -13.59 9.84
N GLY A 107 10.08 -13.24 10.76
CA GLY A 107 10.48 -13.08 12.14
C GLY A 107 9.97 -14.06 13.09
#